data_9e968045b1666f037540d4808f0f3c96
#
_entry.id   9e968045b1666f037540d4808f0f3c96
#
_cell.length_a   1.000
_cell.length_b   1.000
_cell.length_c   1.000
_cell.angle_alpha   90.00
_cell.angle_beta   90.00
_cell.angle_gamma   90.00
#
_symmetry.space_group_name_H-M   'P 1'
#
loop_
_entity.id
_entity.type
_entity.pdbx_description
1 polymer ?
#
loop_
_entity_poly.entity_id
_entity_poly.type
_entity_poly.pdbx_seq_one_letter_code
_entity_poly.pdbx_strand_id
1 'polypeptide(L)'
;MDDTIKKELQSAVFERLIQHLRERKDVQNLDLMNLAGFCRNCLSKWYREEAQKNGIEISDPDARKHVYGMPYNEWKKKFQK
;
A
#
# COMPACT_ATOMS: atom_id res chain seq x y z
N MET A 1 -26.47 -0.61 5.94
CA MET A 1 -25.73 -0.73 4.68
C MET A 1 -25.38 -2.20 4.47
N ASP A 2 -25.58 -2.71 3.27
CA ASP A 2 -25.23 -4.07 2.87
C ASP A 2 -23.72 -4.29 2.99
N ASP A 3 -23.31 -5.47 3.44
CA ASP A 3 -21.88 -5.83 3.61
C ASP A 3 -21.11 -5.76 2.30
N THR A 4 -21.73 -6.11 1.18
CA THR A 4 -21.10 -6.03 -0.15
C THR A 4 -20.78 -4.59 -0.49
N ILE A 5 -21.73 -3.69 -0.30
CA ILE A 5 -21.55 -2.26 -0.56
C ILE A 5 -20.48 -1.68 0.38
N LYS A 6 -20.53 -2.07 1.64
CA LYS A 6 -19.53 -1.63 2.63
C LYS A 6 -18.11 -2.03 2.21
N LYS A 7 -17.94 -3.27 1.77
CA LYS A 7 -16.63 -3.76 1.30
C LYS A 7 -16.17 -3.03 0.04
N GLU A 8 -17.08 -2.74 -0.88
CA GLU A 8 -16.76 -1.97 -2.07
C GLU A 8 -16.29 -0.56 -1.73
N LEU A 9 -16.96 0.10 -0.80
CA LEU A 9 -16.57 1.43 -0.34
C LEU A 9 -15.20 1.41 0.33
N GLN A 10 -14.94 0.41 1.17
CA GLN A 10 -13.65 0.25 1.83
C GLN A 10 -12.53 -0.01 0.82
N SER A 11 -12.81 -0.82 -0.21
CA SER A 11 -11.87 -1.07 -1.29
C SER A 11 -11.55 0.21 -2.06
N ALA A 12 -12.58 1.00 -2.38
CA ALA A 12 -12.41 2.27 -3.08
C ALA A 12 -11.58 3.26 -2.26
N VAL A 13 -11.81 3.33 -0.95
CA VAL A 13 -11.04 4.19 -0.05
C VAL A 13 -9.57 3.75 0.00
N PHE A 14 -9.32 2.45 0.04
CA PHE A 14 -7.96 1.93 0.04
C PHE A 14 -7.23 2.28 -1.26
N GLU A 15 -7.90 2.12 -2.40
CA GLU A 15 -7.32 2.53 -3.70
C GLU A 15 -7.01 4.02 -3.72
N ARG A 16 -7.88 4.83 -3.15
CA ARG A 16 -7.67 6.27 -3.05
C ARG A 16 -6.48 6.60 -2.14
N LEU A 17 -6.32 5.88 -1.04
CA LEU A 17 -5.17 6.03 -0.15
C LEU A 17 -3.87 5.72 -0.89
N ILE A 18 -3.82 4.61 -1.61
CA ILE A 18 -2.65 4.22 -2.38
C ILE A 18 -2.31 5.30 -3.41
N GLN A 19 -3.31 5.77 -4.15
CA GLN A 19 -3.10 6.81 -5.16
C GLN A 19 -2.59 8.10 -4.53
N HIS A 20 -3.13 8.48 -3.38
CA HIS A 20 -2.68 9.65 -2.64
C HIS A 20 -1.21 9.53 -2.24
N LEU A 21 -0.80 8.36 -1.72
CA LEU A 21 0.60 8.12 -1.35
C LEU A 21 1.53 8.10 -2.56
N ARG A 22 1.05 7.60 -3.70
CA ARG A 22 1.83 7.64 -4.95
C ARG A 22 2.08 9.07 -5.41
N GLU A 23 1.13 9.96 -5.20
CA GLU A 23 1.26 11.37 -5.54
C GLU A 23 2.15 12.13 -4.56
N ARG A 24 2.19 11.70 -3.30
CA ARG A 24 2.98 12.32 -2.25
C ARG A 24 4.32 11.61 -2.08
N LYS A 25 5.14 11.63 -3.12
CA LYS A 25 6.47 11.02 -3.13
C LYS A 25 7.45 11.74 -2.20
N ASP A 26 7.14 12.96 -1.81
CA ASP A 26 7.87 13.75 -0.83
C ASP A 26 7.78 13.19 0.59
N VAL A 27 6.70 12.46 0.90
CA VAL A 27 6.48 11.90 2.23
C VAL A 27 7.28 10.61 2.38
N GLN A 28 8.21 10.61 3.32
CA GLN A 28 9.07 9.45 3.58
C GLN A 28 8.36 8.40 4.43
N ASN A 29 8.71 7.14 4.23
CA ASN A 29 8.16 6.05 5.02
C ASN A 29 8.45 6.21 6.51
N LEU A 30 9.63 6.71 6.85
CA LEU A 30 9.99 6.95 8.24
C LEU A 30 9.07 8.00 8.89
N ASP A 31 8.72 9.04 8.14
CA ASP A 31 7.80 10.08 8.61
C ASP A 31 6.42 9.49 8.90
N LEU A 32 5.93 8.64 8.00
CA LEU A 32 4.65 7.96 8.20
C LEU A 32 4.68 7.06 9.44
N MET A 33 5.74 6.27 9.60
CA MET A 33 5.89 5.41 10.77
C MET A 33 5.88 6.20 12.07
N ASN A 34 6.60 7.30 12.11
CA ASN A 34 6.68 8.14 13.30
C ASN A 34 5.35 8.82 13.61
N LEU A 35 4.62 9.23 12.58
CA LEU A 35 3.37 9.95 12.74
C LEU A 35 2.19 9.02 13.01
N ALA A 36 2.08 7.93 12.26
CA ALA A 36 0.86 7.12 12.22
C ALA A 36 1.07 5.63 12.53
N GLY A 37 2.31 5.20 12.73
CA GLY A 37 2.60 3.81 13.08
C GLY A 37 2.52 2.83 11.90
N PHE A 38 2.46 3.32 10.68
CA PHE A 38 2.52 2.47 9.48
C PHE A 38 3.23 3.23 8.36
N CYS A 39 3.63 2.50 7.33
CA CYS A 39 4.20 3.10 6.12
C CYS A 39 3.75 2.32 4.89
N ARG A 40 4.25 2.71 3.71
CA ARG A 40 3.91 2.03 2.45
C ARG A 40 4.25 0.54 2.50
N ASN A 41 5.35 0.19 3.14
CA ASN A 41 5.75 -1.22 3.26
C ASN A 41 4.78 -2.01 4.14
N CYS A 42 4.22 -1.39 5.17
CA CYS A 42 3.19 -2.02 6.00
C CYS A 42 1.93 -2.31 5.17
N LEU A 43 1.51 -1.38 4.32
CA LEU A 43 0.35 -1.57 3.46
C LEU A 43 0.58 -2.74 2.50
N SER A 44 1.77 -2.85 1.90
CA SER A 44 2.08 -3.96 0.99
C SER A 44 2.10 -5.29 1.74
N LYS A 45 2.60 -5.32 2.96
CA LYS A 45 2.60 -6.51 3.80
C LYS A 45 1.18 -6.94 4.15
N TRP A 46 0.34 -6.00 4.56
CA TRP A 46 -1.06 -6.29 4.88
C TRP A 46 -1.82 -6.79 3.66
N TYR A 47 -1.54 -6.23 2.50
CA TYR A 47 -2.14 -6.67 1.24
C TYR A 47 -1.80 -8.13 0.94
N ARG A 48 -0.53 -8.52 1.12
CA ARG A 48 -0.09 -9.91 0.97
C ARG A 48 -0.77 -10.84 1.98
N GLU A 49 -0.86 -10.41 3.22
CA GLU A 49 -1.49 -11.19 4.28
C GLU A 49 -2.96 -11.47 3.98
N GLU A 50 -3.69 -10.46 3.51
CA GLU A 50 -5.10 -10.61 3.15
C GLU A 50 -5.27 -11.48 1.90
N ALA A 51 -4.37 -11.36 0.93
CA ALA A 51 -4.36 -12.26 -0.24
C ALA A 51 -4.17 -13.71 0.20
N GLN A 52 -3.23 -13.95 1.10
CA GLN A 52 -2.93 -15.29 1.62
C GLN A 52 -4.13 -15.91 2.32
N LYS A 53 -4.89 -15.14 3.08
CA LYS A 53 -6.14 -15.59 3.72
C LYS A 53 -7.18 -16.03 2.69
N ASN A 54 -7.10 -15.53 1.48
CA ASN A 54 -8.00 -15.88 0.38
C ASN A 54 -7.38 -16.90 -0.58
N GLY A 55 -6.30 -17.55 -0.19
CA GLY A 55 -5.65 -18.58 -1.00
C GLY A 55 -4.88 -18.04 -2.20
N ILE A 56 -4.56 -16.76 -2.21
CA ILE A 56 -3.84 -16.11 -3.31
C ILE A 56 -2.42 -15.80 -2.85
N GLU A 57 -1.43 -16.21 -3.64
CA GLU A 57 -0.03 -15.85 -3.38
C GLU A 57 0.35 -14.64 -4.22
N ILE A 58 0.82 -13.60 -3.53
CA ILE A 58 1.36 -12.40 -4.16
C ILE A 58 2.79 -12.26 -3.64
N SER A 59 3.75 -12.11 -4.54
CA SER A 59 5.15 -11.92 -4.15
C SER A 59 5.35 -10.58 -3.46
N ASP A 60 6.37 -10.48 -2.63
CA ASP A 60 6.73 -9.22 -1.97
C ASP A 60 6.96 -8.08 -3.00
N PRO A 61 7.78 -8.30 -4.06
CA PRO A 61 7.95 -7.26 -5.07
C PRO A 61 6.65 -6.81 -5.75
N ASP A 62 5.75 -7.74 -6.03
CA ASP A 62 4.47 -7.40 -6.67
C ASP A 62 3.56 -6.61 -5.75
N ALA A 63 3.49 -6.98 -4.47
CA ALA A 63 2.71 -6.25 -3.49
C ALA A 63 3.24 -4.83 -3.30
N ARG A 64 4.55 -4.66 -3.24
CA ARG A 64 5.17 -3.33 -3.15
C ARG A 64 4.92 -2.51 -4.40
N LYS A 65 5.01 -3.11 -5.57
CA LYS A 65 4.71 -2.42 -6.84
C LYS A 65 3.27 -1.91 -6.86
N HIS A 66 2.35 -2.70 -6.32
CA HIS A 66 0.94 -2.29 -6.21
C HIS A 66 0.79 -1.02 -5.37
N VAL A 67 1.46 -0.96 -4.22
CA VAL A 67 1.36 0.19 -3.32
C VAL A 67 2.14 1.40 -3.86
N TYR A 68 3.35 1.19 -4.35
CA TYR A 68 4.22 2.29 -4.80
C TYR A 68 3.90 2.78 -6.21
N GLY A 69 3.23 1.96 -7.03
CA GLY A 69 2.97 2.28 -8.44
C GLY A 69 4.18 2.12 -9.33
N MET A 70 5.27 1.57 -8.82
CA MET A 70 6.51 1.28 -9.53
C MET A 70 7.30 0.25 -8.72
N PRO A 71 8.33 -0.39 -9.31
CA PRO A 71 9.19 -1.29 -8.55
C PRO A 71 9.83 -0.57 -7.35
N TYR A 72 9.85 -1.25 -6.20
CA TYR A 72 10.34 -0.65 -4.96
C TYR A 72 11.77 -0.12 -5.08
N ASN A 73 12.65 -0.86 -5.76
CA ASN A 73 14.04 -0.42 -5.93
C ASN A 73 14.15 0.89 -6.70
N GLU A 74 13.28 1.12 -7.68
CA GLU A 74 13.23 2.40 -8.41
C GLU A 74 12.75 3.52 -7.50
N TRP A 75 11.72 3.26 -6.71
CA TRP A 75 11.19 4.25 -5.77
C TRP A 75 12.26 4.67 -4.76
N LYS A 76 12.98 3.69 -4.20
CA LYS A 76 14.08 3.95 -3.26
C LYS A 76 15.13 4.85 -3.86
N LYS A 77 15.56 4.56 -5.07
CA LYS A 77 16.60 5.34 -5.76
C LYS A 77 16.15 6.76 -6.03
N LYS A 78 14.89 6.95 -6.41
CA LYS A 78 14.37 8.25 -6.85
C LYS A 78 13.89 9.12 -5.71
N PHE A 79 13.29 8.55 -4.69
CA PHE A 79 12.54 9.31 -3.69
C PHE A 79 12.98 9.11 -2.24
N GLN A 80 13.58 8.00 -1.89
CA GLN A 80 14.02 7.77 -0.52
C GLN A 80 15.25 8.60 -0.22
N LYS A 81 15.17 9.37 0.85
CA LYS A 81 16.27 10.21 1.32
C LYS A 81 17.07 9.53 2.42
#